data_071ac55247058934fd30b090bcef1cd8
#
_entry.id   071ac55247058934fd30b090bcef1cd8
#
_cell.length_a   1.000
_cell.length_b   1.000
_cell.length_c   1.000
_cell.angle_alpha   90.00
_cell.angle_beta   90.00
_cell.angle_gamma   90.00
#
_symmetry.space_group_name_H-M   'P 1'
#
loop_
_entity.id
_entity.type
_entity.pdbx_description
1 polymer ?
#
loop_
_entity_poly.entity_id
_entity_poly.type
_entity_poly.pdbx_seq_one_letter_code
_entity_poly.pdbx_strand_id
1 'polypeptide(L)'
;MKEYRTNEELIDYLSSKGVIVVDKEDAMKKIERYTYYSIVNTYKSIFKKKNGNYIDNVTFDEIYALFEFDKNLKSIILKYCLEIETVIKSVMANQISKVYGKTINEGTI
;
A
#
# COMPACT_ATOMS: atom_id res chain seq x y z
N MET A 1 22.58 11.68 -1.00
CA MET A 1 21.34 12.21 -1.59
C MET A 1 21.22 11.74 -3.02
N LYS A 2 20.07 11.18 -3.37
CA LYS A 2 19.87 10.70 -4.74
C LYS A 2 19.63 11.86 -5.67
N GLU A 3 20.24 11.79 -6.85
CA GLU A 3 20.00 12.79 -7.87
C GLU A 3 18.56 12.68 -8.39
N TYR A 4 18.02 13.82 -8.81
CA TYR A 4 16.71 13.84 -9.45
C TYR A 4 16.78 13.09 -10.79
N ARG A 5 15.79 12.23 -11.03
CA ARG A 5 15.64 11.51 -12.30
C ARG A 5 14.22 11.65 -12.80
N THR A 6 14.10 11.81 -14.11
CA THR A 6 12.77 11.81 -14.74
C THR A 6 12.21 10.38 -14.70
N ASN A 7 10.91 10.25 -14.93
CA ASN A 7 10.28 8.93 -14.99
C ASN A 7 10.91 8.04 -16.07
N GLU A 8 11.24 8.63 -17.20
CA GLU A 8 11.91 7.90 -18.27
C GLU A 8 13.29 7.40 -17.84
N GLU A 9 14.07 8.24 -17.17
CA GLU A 9 15.38 7.86 -16.64
C GLU A 9 15.28 6.76 -15.60
N LEU A 10 14.23 6.79 -14.76
CA LEU A 10 13.98 5.76 -13.76
C LEU A 10 13.67 4.41 -14.42
N ILE A 11 12.89 4.41 -15.50
CA ILE A 11 12.60 3.19 -16.25
C ILE A 11 13.87 2.66 -16.91
N ASP A 12 14.67 3.53 -17.49
CA ASP A 12 15.95 3.13 -18.09
C ASP A 12 16.91 2.57 -17.04
N TYR A 13 16.89 3.14 -15.85
CA TYR A 13 17.66 2.62 -14.72
C TYR A 13 17.21 1.19 -14.34
N LEU A 14 15.91 0.95 -14.28
CA LEU A 14 15.39 -0.39 -14.01
C LEU A 14 15.84 -1.38 -15.08
N SER A 15 15.76 -0.99 -16.34
CA SER A 15 16.22 -1.83 -17.45
C SER A 15 17.70 -2.16 -17.33
N SER A 16 18.51 -1.19 -16.92
CA SER A 16 19.96 -1.41 -16.72
C SER A 16 20.25 -2.37 -15.57
N LYS A 17 19.34 -2.50 -14.61
CA LYS A 17 19.48 -3.42 -13.48
C LYS A 17 18.86 -4.79 -13.72
N GLY A 18 18.34 -5.03 -14.92
CA GLY A 18 17.84 -6.34 -15.31
C GLY A 18 16.31 -6.49 -15.28
N VAL A 19 15.58 -5.44 -14.99
CA VAL A 19 14.11 -5.49 -15.05
C VAL A 19 13.66 -5.35 -16.50
N ILE A 20 12.80 -6.26 -16.92
CA ILE A 20 12.24 -6.25 -18.27
C ILE A 20 11.03 -5.32 -18.28
N VAL A 21 11.08 -4.30 -19.11
CA VAL A 21 9.96 -3.37 -19.31
C VAL A 21 9.41 -3.60 -20.71
N VAL A 22 8.29 -4.31 -20.78
CA VAL A 22 7.68 -4.69 -22.06
C VAL A 22 7.05 -3.48 -22.75
N ASP A 23 6.33 -2.66 -21.99
CA ASP A 23 5.67 -1.47 -22.50
C ASP A 23 6.14 -0.26 -21.68
N LYS A 24 7.05 0.51 -22.26
CA LYS A 24 7.63 1.67 -21.59
C LYS A 24 6.58 2.76 -21.31
N GLU A 25 5.66 2.99 -22.25
CA GLU A 25 4.62 4.01 -22.06
C GLU A 25 3.68 3.65 -20.92
N ASP A 26 3.27 2.39 -20.86
CA ASP A 26 2.42 1.91 -19.78
C ASP A 26 3.12 2.01 -18.43
N ALA A 27 4.39 1.63 -18.37
CA ALA A 27 5.21 1.76 -17.16
C ALA A 27 5.34 3.21 -16.72
N MET A 28 5.53 4.12 -17.66
CA MET A 28 5.60 5.56 -17.35
C MET A 28 4.29 6.08 -16.76
N LYS A 29 3.15 5.68 -17.31
CA LYS A 29 1.83 6.07 -16.79
C LYS A 29 1.63 5.58 -15.36
N LYS A 30 2.03 4.36 -15.08
CA LYS A 30 1.94 3.78 -13.74
C LYS A 30 2.83 4.50 -12.74
N ILE A 31 4.04 4.85 -13.15
CA ILE A 31 4.98 5.59 -12.31
C ILE A 31 4.48 7.01 -12.06
N GLU A 32 3.88 7.67 -13.05
CA GLU A 32 3.27 8.98 -12.86
C GLU A 32 2.15 8.94 -11.85
N ARG A 33 1.33 7.90 -11.89
CA ARG A 33 0.16 7.77 -11.01
C ARG A 33 0.55 7.46 -9.56
N TYR A 34 1.49 6.53 -9.36
CA TYR A 34 1.79 6.00 -8.03
C TYR A 34 3.19 6.29 -7.53
N THR A 35 4.01 6.91 -8.32
CA THR A 35 5.44 7.19 -8.13
C THR A 35 6.31 5.93 -8.19
N TYR A 36 7.55 6.15 -8.60
CA TYR A 36 8.56 5.10 -8.66
C TYR A 36 8.81 4.48 -7.27
N TYR A 37 8.86 5.33 -6.24
CA TYR A 37 9.17 4.86 -4.90
C TYR A 37 8.08 3.96 -4.33
N SER A 38 6.82 4.27 -4.61
CA SER A 38 5.70 3.44 -4.14
C SER A 38 5.68 2.09 -4.81
N ILE A 39 5.95 2.02 -6.12
CA ILE A 39 5.86 0.79 -6.89
C ILE A 39 7.10 -0.07 -6.73
N VAL A 40 8.28 0.52 -6.84
CA VAL A 40 9.54 -0.23 -6.98
C VAL A 40 10.32 -0.30 -5.69
N ASN A 41 10.58 0.84 -5.03
CA ASN A 41 11.46 0.86 -3.86
C ASN A 41 10.94 0.03 -2.69
N THR A 42 9.63 -0.04 -2.51
CA THR A 42 9.03 -0.79 -1.41
C THR A 42 9.29 -2.28 -1.54
N TYR A 43 9.29 -2.79 -2.76
CA TYR A 43 9.36 -4.24 -3.03
C TYR A 43 10.66 -4.69 -3.66
N LYS A 44 11.58 -3.77 -3.90
CA LYS A 44 12.83 -4.10 -4.61
C LYS A 44 13.66 -5.20 -3.94
N SER A 45 13.63 -5.27 -2.62
CA SER A 45 14.39 -6.27 -1.88
C SER A 45 13.94 -7.69 -2.17
N ILE A 46 12.66 -7.88 -2.52
CA ILE A 46 12.09 -9.18 -2.85
C ILE A 46 12.64 -9.68 -4.19
N PHE A 47 12.85 -8.77 -5.14
CA PHE A 47 13.24 -9.10 -6.50
C PHE A 47 14.74 -8.91 -6.77
N LYS A 48 15.50 -8.40 -5.82
CA LYS A 48 16.94 -8.16 -6.01
C LYS A 48 17.81 -9.32 -5.55
N LYS A 49 18.89 -9.53 -6.30
CA LYS A 49 19.98 -10.41 -5.91
C LYS A 49 20.91 -9.69 -4.95
N LYS A 50 21.80 -10.45 -4.30
CA LYS A 50 22.81 -9.89 -3.39
C LYS A 50 23.76 -8.90 -4.07
N ASN A 51 23.99 -9.05 -5.39
CA ASN A 51 24.88 -8.16 -6.15
C ASN A 51 24.23 -6.84 -6.57
N GLY A 52 22.99 -6.59 -6.15
CA GLY A 52 22.28 -5.35 -6.46
C GLY A 52 21.48 -5.39 -7.75
N ASN A 53 21.62 -6.42 -8.56
CA ASN A 53 20.80 -6.60 -9.77
C ASN A 53 19.52 -7.34 -9.43
N TYR A 54 18.51 -7.16 -10.28
CA TYR A 54 17.25 -7.88 -10.11
C TYR A 54 17.40 -9.34 -10.52
N ILE A 55 16.53 -10.18 -9.98
CA ILE A 55 16.46 -11.60 -10.34
C ILE A 55 16.18 -11.71 -11.83
N ASP A 56 16.73 -12.74 -12.49
CA ASP A 56 16.57 -12.93 -13.91
C ASP A 56 15.08 -13.06 -14.28
N ASN A 57 14.70 -12.46 -15.40
CA ASN A 57 13.35 -12.49 -15.95
C ASN A 57 12.28 -11.77 -15.12
N VAL A 58 12.68 -10.89 -14.20
CA VAL A 58 11.71 -10.04 -13.51
C VAL A 58 11.22 -8.96 -14.46
N THR A 59 9.91 -8.82 -14.57
CA THR A 59 9.29 -7.78 -15.38
C THR A 59 8.77 -6.65 -14.50
N PHE A 60 8.65 -5.47 -15.06
CA PHE A 60 8.00 -4.36 -14.36
C PHE A 60 6.55 -4.70 -14.01
N ASP A 61 5.88 -5.44 -14.89
CA ASP A 61 4.49 -5.87 -14.66
C ASP A 61 4.36 -6.75 -13.42
N GLU A 62 5.34 -7.61 -13.16
CA GLU A 62 5.35 -8.43 -11.94
C GLU A 62 5.51 -7.59 -10.69
N ILE A 63 6.39 -6.60 -10.73
CA ILE A 63 6.59 -5.66 -9.62
C ILE A 63 5.30 -4.87 -9.36
N TYR A 64 4.68 -4.40 -10.43
CA TYR A 64 3.43 -3.65 -10.34
C TYR A 64 2.27 -4.52 -9.84
N ALA A 65 2.22 -5.78 -10.26
CA ALA A 65 1.21 -6.72 -9.79
C ALA A 65 1.31 -6.93 -8.29
N LEU A 66 2.52 -7.02 -7.75
CA LEU A 66 2.72 -7.12 -6.31
C LEU A 66 2.28 -5.84 -5.60
N PHE A 67 2.59 -4.69 -6.18
CA PHE A 67 2.15 -3.40 -5.65
C PHE A 67 0.63 -3.31 -5.61
N GLU A 68 -0.06 -3.69 -6.68
CA GLU A 68 -1.52 -3.68 -6.73
C GLU A 68 -2.13 -4.65 -5.72
N PHE A 69 -1.57 -5.85 -5.63
CA PHE A 69 -2.03 -6.85 -4.67
C PHE A 69 -1.93 -6.32 -3.25
N ASP A 70 -0.78 -5.74 -2.90
CA ASP A 70 -0.55 -5.18 -1.56
C ASP A 70 -1.51 -4.02 -1.28
N LYS A 71 -1.70 -3.13 -2.26
CA LYS A 71 -2.61 -2.00 -2.13
C LYS A 71 -4.05 -2.46 -1.89
N ASN A 72 -4.50 -3.44 -2.66
CA ASN A 72 -5.85 -3.98 -2.53
C ASN A 72 -6.03 -4.71 -1.21
N LEU A 73 -5.03 -5.48 -0.78
CA LEU A 73 -5.06 -6.17 0.49
C LEU A 73 -5.14 -5.19 1.66
N LYS A 74 -4.34 -4.13 1.62
CA LYS A 74 -4.38 -3.08 2.64
C LYS A 74 -5.75 -2.41 2.70
N SER A 75 -6.39 -2.16 1.55
CA SER A 75 -7.72 -1.58 1.49
C SER A 75 -8.77 -2.48 2.14
N ILE A 76 -8.69 -3.78 1.90
CA ILE A 76 -9.61 -4.75 2.49
C ILE A 76 -9.41 -4.81 3.99
N ILE A 77 -8.16 -4.89 4.45
CA ILE A 77 -7.83 -4.93 5.88
C ILE A 77 -8.34 -3.66 6.56
N LEU A 78 -8.08 -2.49 5.97
CA LEU A 78 -8.54 -1.22 6.53
C LEU A 78 -10.05 -1.16 6.64
N LYS A 79 -10.77 -1.62 5.62
CA LYS A 79 -12.22 -1.67 5.62
C LYS A 79 -12.74 -2.48 6.81
N TYR A 80 -12.22 -3.68 7.02
CA TYR A 80 -12.63 -4.53 8.12
C TYR A 80 -12.23 -3.96 9.48
N CYS A 81 -11.06 -3.35 9.58
CA CYS A 81 -10.64 -2.67 10.81
C CYS A 81 -11.60 -1.55 11.18
N LEU A 82 -12.04 -0.76 10.20
CA LEU A 82 -13.01 0.31 10.41
C LEU A 82 -14.37 -0.22 10.83
N GLU A 83 -14.81 -1.34 10.26
CA GLU A 83 -16.06 -2.00 10.65
C GLU A 83 -16.00 -2.50 12.09
N ILE A 84 -14.91 -3.14 12.48
CA ILE A 84 -14.68 -3.62 13.83
C ILE A 84 -14.68 -2.44 14.81
N GLU A 85 -14.00 -1.37 14.48
CA GLU A 85 -13.96 -0.14 15.28
C GLU A 85 -15.37 0.40 15.50
N THR A 86 -16.18 0.45 14.45
CA THR A 86 -17.56 0.92 14.53
C THR A 86 -18.41 0.04 15.45
N VAL A 87 -18.27 -1.28 15.34
CA VAL A 87 -18.98 -2.22 16.20
C VAL A 87 -18.57 -2.06 17.67
N ILE A 88 -17.28 -1.95 17.93
CA ILE A 88 -16.76 -1.76 19.28
C ILE A 88 -17.29 -0.46 19.88
N LYS A 89 -17.26 0.63 19.12
CA LYS A 89 -17.80 1.91 19.58
C LYS A 89 -19.28 1.84 19.89
N SER A 90 -20.05 1.11 19.06
CA SER A 90 -21.48 0.93 19.27
C SER A 90 -21.77 0.12 20.55
N VAL A 91 -21.02 -0.95 20.75
CA VAL A 91 -21.16 -1.77 21.97
C VAL A 91 -20.83 -0.97 23.22
N MET A 92 -19.73 -0.23 23.18
CA MET A 92 -19.33 0.63 24.30
C MET A 92 -20.36 1.71 24.59
N ALA A 93 -20.87 2.37 23.54
CA ALA A 93 -21.89 3.40 23.68
C ALA A 93 -23.16 2.83 24.32
N ASN A 94 -23.58 1.65 23.90
CA ASN A 94 -24.75 0.98 24.48
C ASN A 94 -24.53 0.66 25.94
N GLN A 95 -23.36 0.16 26.31
CA GLN A 95 -23.06 -0.15 27.71
C GLN A 95 -23.02 1.10 28.59
N ILE A 96 -22.38 2.16 28.08
CA ILE A 96 -22.33 3.43 28.79
C ILE A 96 -23.74 4.01 28.95
N SER A 97 -24.56 3.96 27.91
CA SER A 97 -25.95 4.43 27.96
C SER A 97 -26.77 3.69 28.96
N LYS A 98 -26.61 2.35 29.07
CA LYS A 98 -27.31 1.54 30.06
C LYS A 98 -26.94 1.95 31.48
N VAL A 99 -25.63 2.15 31.73
CA VAL A 99 -25.15 2.54 33.06
C VAL A 99 -25.62 3.93 33.44
N TYR A 100 -25.36 4.92 32.57
CA TYR A 100 -25.74 6.30 32.83
C TYR A 100 -27.25 6.53 32.78
N GLY A 101 -27.91 5.89 31.82
CA GLY A 101 -29.36 5.97 31.71
C GLY A 101 -30.06 5.45 32.95
N LYS A 102 -29.58 4.32 33.47
CA LYS A 102 -30.10 3.74 34.72
C LYS A 102 -29.86 4.66 35.92
N THR A 103 -28.65 5.23 36.00
CA THR A 103 -28.29 6.16 37.06
C THR A 103 -29.16 7.40 37.03
N ILE A 104 -29.42 7.95 35.86
CA ILE A 104 -30.28 9.12 35.66
C ILE A 104 -31.71 8.81 36.06
N ASN A 105 -32.22 7.65 35.64
CA ASN A 105 -33.59 7.21 35.95
C ASN A 105 -33.79 6.91 37.45
N GLU A 106 -32.72 6.63 38.14
CA GLU A 106 -32.77 6.39 39.61
C GLU A 106 -32.65 7.67 40.42
N GLY A 107 -32.74 8.83 39.76
CA GLY A 107 -32.86 10.10 40.47
C GLY A 107 -31.56 10.83 40.72
N THR A 108 -30.54 10.54 39.93
CA THR A 108 -29.24 11.20 40.07
C THR A 108 -29.22 12.58 39.43
N ILE A 109 -30.23 12.93 38.71
CA ILE A 109 -30.36 14.25 38.09
C ILE A 109 -31.44 15.05 38.83
#